data_049beaeed78568c8129f8275de8c4571
#
_entry.id   049beaeed78568c8129f8275de8c4571
#
_cell.length_a   1.000
_cell.length_b   1.000
_cell.length_c   1.000
_cell.angle_alpha   90.00
_cell.angle_beta   90.00
_cell.angle_gamma   90.00
#
_symmetry.space_group_name_H-M   'P 1'
#
loop_
_entity.id
_entity.type
_entity.pdbx_description
1 polymer ?
#
loop_
_entity_poly.entity_id
_entity_poly.type
_entity_poly.pdbx_seq_one_letter_code
_entity_poly.pdbx_strand_id
1 'polypeptide(L)'
;MIDRKIAALQFWSVIFLLGLLAICIGAAPAANQPDVPTVDAGIGSCRADFNVNDGAGKPLYNAKINTTIKYGFMNLHKAQLEAPTNTNGQARFTGLPNFSKKPLEFIISSGTVSKIETDDPTTNCNAVFNITLSVH
;
A
#
# COMPACT_ATOMS: atom_id res chain seq x y z
N MET A 1 -67.68 -26.73 25.94
CA MET A 1 -66.25 -27.00 26.17
C MET A 1 -65.44 -26.51 24.97
N ILE A 2 -64.79 -25.46 25.09
CA ILE A 2 -63.96 -24.91 24.01
C ILE A 2 -62.64 -25.66 24.03
N ASP A 3 -62.34 -26.36 22.94
CA ASP A 3 -61.14 -27.16 22.81
C ASP A 3 -59.91 -26.29 22.87
N ARG A 4 -59.13 -26.44 23.95
CA ARG A 4 -57.85 -25.80 24.16
C ARG A 4 -56.75 -26.23 23.17
N LYS A 5 -57.09 -27.11 22.26
CA LYS A 5 -56.13 -27.67 21.28
C LYS A 5 -55.92 -26.83 20.03
N ILE A 6 -56.76 -25.87 19.77
CA ILE A 6 -56.66 -25.04 18.55
C ILE A 6 -55.75 -23.82 18.77
N ALA A 7 -55.58 -23.36 20.00
CA ALA A 7 -54.73 -22.22 20.30
C ALA A 7 -53.19 -22.51 20.20
N ALA A 8 -52.77 -23.79 20.31
CA ALA A 8 -51.40 -24.16 20.26
C ALA A 8 -50.83 -24.27 18.83
N LEU A 9 -51.67 -24.48 17.85
CA LEU A 9 -51.26 -24.63 16.44
C LEU A 9 -51.08 -23.29 15.73
N GLN A 10 -51.70 -22.22 16.20
CA GLN A 10 -51.53 -20.88 15.61
C GLN A 10 -50.26 -20.18 16.10
N PHE A 11 -49.74 -20.51 17.30
CA PHE A 11 -48.52 -19.91 17.81
C PHE A 11 -47.27 -20.45 17.10
N TRP A 12 -47.28 -21.64 16.61
CA TRP A 12 -46.14 -22.22 15.90
C TRP A 12 -45.98 -21.70 14.47
N SER A 13 -47.09 -21.31 13.85
CA SER A 13 -47.08 -20.78 12.49
C SER A 13 -46.46 -19.37 12.41
N VAL A 14 -46.56 -18.58 13.47
CA VAL A 14 -46.01 -17.22 13.51
C VAL A 14 -44.50 -17.23 13.77
N ILE A 15 -44.00 -18.21 14.50
CA ILE A 15 -42.54 -18.35 14.78
C ILE A 15 -41.78 -18.81 13.53
N PHE A 16 -42.45 -19.58 12.65
CA PHE A 16 -41.81 -20.04 11.40
C PHE A 16 -41.71 -18.95 10.32
N LEU A 17 -42.57 -17.92 10.39
CA LEU A 17 -42.52 -16.81 9.42
C LEU A 17 -41.45 -15.73 9.77
N LEU A 18 -41.01 -15.67 11.03
CA LEU A 18 -39.96 -14.74 11.45
C LEU A 18 -38.52 -15.28 11.26
N GLY A 19 -38.38 -16.54 10.92
CA GLY A 19 -37.08 -17.19 10.75
C GLY A 19 -36.47 -17.07 9.35
N LEU A 20 -37.17 -16.49 8.38
CA LEU A 20 -36.72 -16.45 6.98
C LEU A 20 -36.31 -15.03 6.53
N LEU A 21 -35.99 -14.12 7.45
CA LEU A 21 -35.20 -12.97 7.12
C LEU A 21 -33.71 -13.42 7.15
N ALA A 22 -33.34 -14.27 6.19
CA ALA A 22 -31.96 -14.52 5.86
C ALA A 22 -31.37 -13.16 5.50
N ILE A 23 -30.60 -12.61 6.43
CA ILE A 23 -29.72 -11.46 6.20
C ILE A 23 -28.78 -11.90 5.09
N CYS A 24 -29.11 -11.54 3.84
CA CYS A 24 -28.11 -11.47 2.79
C CYS A 24 -27.11 -10.38 3.23
N ILE A 25 -26.15 -10.75 4.07
CA ILE A 25 -24.91 -9.97 4.21
C ILE A 25 -24.24 -10.13 2.86
N GLY A 26 -24.64 -9.28 1.92
CA GLY A 26 -23.92 -9.14 0.66
C GLY A 26 -22.49 -8.78 1.04
N ALA A 27 -21.55 -9.68 0.80
CA ALA A 27 -20.15 -9.33 0.84
C ALA A 27 -19.99 -8.15 -0.12
N ALA A 28 -19.67 -6.97 0.43
CA ALA A 28 -19.31 -5.83 -0.39
C ALA A 28 -18.15 -6.28 -1.30
N PRO A 29 -18.19 -6.04 -2.63
CA PRO A 29 -17.06 -6.35 -3.48
C PRO A 29 -15.85 -5.65 -2.88
N ALA A 30 -14.76 -6.39 -2.66
CA ALA A 30 -13.50 -5.81 -2.24
C ALA A 30 -13.19 -4.70 -3.24
N ALA A 31 -13.12 -3.44 -2.76
CA ALA A 31 -12.70 -2.33 -3.60
C ALA A 31 -11.33 -2.73 -4.18
N ASN A 32 -11.19 -2.73 -5.52
CA ASN A 32 -9.91 -2.98 -6.16
C ASN A 32 -8.94 -1.90 -5.68
N GLN A 33 -8.13 -2.25 -4.69
CA GLN A 33 -7.07 -1.38 -4.22
C GLN A 33 -6.11 -1.21 -5.39
N PRO A 34 -5.78 0.02 -5.81
CA PRO A 34 -4.87 0.22 -6.91
C PRO A 34 -3.54 -0.46 -6.61
N ASP A 35 -3.04 -1.19 -7.59
CA ASP A 35 -1.79 -1.92 -7.48
C ASP A 35 -0.64 -0.94 -7.18
N VAL A 36 0.25 -1.31 -6.26
CA VAL A 36 1.41 -0.48 -5.90
C VAL A 36 2.51 -0.71 -6.94
N PRO A 37 2.89 0.32 -7.73
CA PRO A 37 3.99 0.20 -8.66
C PRO A 37 5.24 -0.26 -7.92
N THR A 38 5.78 -1.40 -8.34
CA THR A 38 6.92 -2.05 -7.69
C THR A 38 8.05 -2.21 -8.70
N VAL A 39 9.24 -1.74 -8.34
CA VAL A 39 10.48 -1.88 -9.11
C VAL A 39 11.44 -2.75 -8.33
N ASP A 40 11.90 -3.84 -8.94
CA ASP A 40 12.87 -4.76 -8.35
C ASP A 40 14.29 -4.43 -8.83
N ALA A 41 15.17 -4.11 -7.90
CA ALA A 41 16.58 -3.86 -8.18
C ALA A 41 17.36 -5.17 -8.47
N GLY A 42 16.90 -6.31 -7.98
CA GLY A 42 17.54 -7.62 -8.18
C GLY A 42 18.92 -7.74 -7.55
N ILE A 43 19.24 -6.93 -6.53
CA ILE A 43 20.58 -6.85 -5.91
C ILE A 43 20.62 -7.58 -4.57
N GLY A 44 19.58 -7.43 -3.76
CA GLY A 44 19.47 -7.99 -2.42
C GLY A 44 18.04 -8.29 -2.03
N SER A 45 17.75 -8.27 -0.73
CA SER A 45 16.43 -8.58 -0.18
C SER A 45 15.77 -7.42 0.56
N CYS A 46 16.40 -6.25 0.62
CA CYS A 46 15.83 -5.09 1.28
C CYS A 46 14.77 -4.38 0.44
N ARG A 47 13.91 -3.58 1.10
CA ARG A 47 12.74 -2.95 0.53
C ARG A 47 12.58 -1.51 1.03
N ALA A 48 12.03 -0.66 0.17
CA ALA A 48 11.61 0.69 0.51
C ALA A 48 10.20 0.96 -0.02
N ASP A 49 9.30 1.34 0.87
CA ASP A 49 7.91 1.72 0.57
C ASP A 49 7.76 3.24 0.68
N PHE A 50 7.05 3.83 -0.24
CA PHE A 50 6.82 5.28 -0.31
C PHE A 50 5.34 5.60 -0.29
N ASN A 51 4.97 6.59 0.53
CA ASN A 51 3.66 7.24 0.55
C ASN A 51 3.89 8.74 0.34
N VAL A 52 3.47 9.26 -0.81
CA VAL A 52 3.72 10.64 -1.21
C VAL A 52 2.41 11.42 -1.25
N ASN A 53 2.35 12.50 -0.48
CA ASN A 53 1.20 13.38 -0.39
C ASN A 53 1.59 14.83 -0.75
N ASP A 54 0.59 15.65 -1.11
CA ASP A 54 0.76 17.09 -1.25
C ASP A 54 0.75 17.80 0.12
N GLY A 55 0.92 19.14 0.10
CA GLY A 55 0.90 19.94 1.33
C GLY A 55 -0.43 19.92 2.09
N ALA A 56 -1.53 19.49 1.47
CA ALA A 56 -2.85 19.34 2.08
C ALA A 56 -3.11 17.90 2.57
N GLY A 57 -2.15 16.99 2.42
CA GLY A 57 -2.28 15.58 2.80
C GLY A 57 -2.99 14.71 1.76
N LYS A 58 -3.23 15.22 0.55
CA LYS A 58 -3.83 14.45 -0.54
C LYS A 58 -2.76 13.61 -1.25
N PRO A 59 -3.04 12.33 -1.56
CA PRO A 59 -2.09 11.49 -2.29
C PRO A 59 -1.69 12.09 -3.64
N LEU A 60 -0.40 12.09 -3.93
CA LEU A 60 0.13 12.54 -5.21
C LEU A 60 0.24 11.37 -6.19
N TYR A 61 -0.54 11.45 -7.26
CA TYR A 61 -0.45 10.53 -8.40
C TYR A 61 0.71 10.91 -9.32
N ASN A 62 1.41 9.90 -9.83
CA ASN A 62 2.51 10.04 -10.79
C ASN A 62 3.67 10.94 -10.31
N ALA A 63 3.86 11.04 -9.00
CA ALA A 63 5.13 11.53 -8.48
C ALA A 63 6.23 10.53 -8.81
N LYS A 64 7.39 11.00 -9.24
CA LYS A 64 8.50 10.15 -9.65
C LYS A 64 9.48 9.96 -8.51
N ILE A 65 9.86 8.72 -8.27
CA ILE A 65 10.88 8.36 -7.28
C ILE A 65 12.04 7.74 -8.02
N ASN A 66 13.20 8.37 -7.93
CA ASN A 66 14.42 7.94 -8.60
C ASN A 66 15.48 7.56 -7.57
N THR A 67 16.21 6.50 -7.83
CA THR A 67 17.40 6.15 -7.05
C THR A 67 18.52 5.63 -7.96
N THR A 68 19.76 5.86 -7.53
CA THR A 68 20.94 5.29 -8.18
C THR A 68 21.71 4.49 -7.14
N ILE A 69 21.81 3.18 -7.37
CA ILE A 69 22.47 2.24 -6.48
C ILE A 69 23.81 1.83 -7.08
N LYS A 70 24.88 2.00 -6.31
CA LYS A 70 26.18 1.44 -6.64
C LYS A 70 26.40 0.19 -5.81
N TYR A 71 26.79 -0.91 -6.45
CA TYR A 71 26.93 -2.20 -5.79
C TYR A 71 28.07 -3.04 -6.39
N GLY A 72 28.32 -4.18 -5.77
CA GLY A 72 29.36 -5.10 -6.18
C GLY A 72 30.75 -4.70 -5.72
N PHE A 73 31.76 -5.43 -6.22
CA PHE A 73 33.17 -5.18 -5.87
C PHE A 73 33.60 -3.77 -6.28
N MET A 74 34.12 -2.97 -5.34
CA MET A 74 34.53 -1.57 -5.51
C MET A 74 33.44 -0.64 -6.07
N ASN A 75 32.15 -1.01 -5.93
CA ASN A 75 31.00 -0.26 -6.48
C ASN A 75 31.09 -0.06 -8.02
N LEU A 76 31.62 -1.03 -8.73
CA LEU A 76 31.76 -0.97 -10.19
C LEU A 76 30.44 -1.11 -10.94
N HIS A 77 29.43 -1.70 -10.30
CA HIS A 77 28.11 -1.81 -10.87
C HIS A 77 27.21 -0.66 -10.42
N LYS A 78 26.31 -0.24 -11.31
CA LYS A 78 25.37 0.86 -11.08
C LYS A 78 24.01 0.46 -11.61
N ALA A 79 22.98 0.58 -10.79
CA ALA A 79 21.58 0.45 -11.17
C ALA A 79 20.88 1.81 -10.99
N GLN A 80 20.15 2.24 -12.01
CA GLN A 80 19.26 3.41 -11.96
C GLN A 80 17.83 2.90 -12.01
N LEU A 81 17.05 3.26 -11.01
CA LEU A 81 15.67 2.83 -10.85
C LEU A 81 14.75 4.04 -10.77
N GLU A 82 13.56 3.92 -11.37
CA GLU A 82 12.50 4.91 -11.30
C GLU A 82 11.16 4.21 -11.09
N ALA A 83 10.34 4.72 -10.18
CA ALA A 83 8.98 4.29 -9.98
C ALA A 83 8.04 5.50 -9.90
N PRO A 84 6.90 5.50 -10.61
CA PRO A 84 5.84 6.48 -10.40
C PRO A 84 4.98 6.05 -9.21
N THR A 85 4.34 7.02 -8.53
CA THR A 85 3.31 6.70 -7.53
C THR A 85 1.96 6.41 -8.18
N ASN A 86 1.18 5.51 -7.58
CA ASN A 86 -0.20 5.24 -7.98
C ASN A 86 -1.17 6.34 -7.49
N THR A 87 -2.46 6.15 -7.70
CA THR A 87 -3.53 7.09 -7.28
C THR A 87 -3.60 7.28 -5.76
N ASN A 88 -3.04 6.35 -4.97
CA ASN A 88 -2.92 6.46 -3.52
C ASN A 88 -1.58 7.07 -3.07
N GLY A 89 -0.78 7.59 -4.00
CA GLY A 89 0.55 8.15 -3.72
C GLY A 89 1.61 7.12 -3.37
N GLN A 90 1.40 5.85 -3.70
CA GLN A 90 2.25 4.74 -3.28
C GLN A 90 3.17 4.26 -4.38
N ALA A 91 4.40 3.90 -4.00
CA ALA A 91 5.37 3.18 -4.83
C ALA A 91 6.27 2.31 -3.95
N ARG A 92 6.90 1.30 -4.55
CA ARG A 92 7.76 0.34 -3.84
C ARG A 92 8.99 0.01 -4.64
N PHE A 93 10.12 -0.09 -3.94
CA PHE A 93 11.34 -0.70 -4.44
C PHE A 93 11.63 -1.97 -3.65
N THR A 94 11.98 -3.05 -4.36
CA THR A 94 12.37 -4.34 -3.79
C THR A 94 13.76 -4.73 -4.31
N GLY A 95 14.32 -5.81 -3.79
CA GLY A 95 15.62 -6.29 -4.25
C GLY A 95 16.77 -5.31 -3.98
N LEU A 96 16.59 -4.37 -3.06
CA LEU A 96 17.63 -3.41 -2.66
C LEU A 96 18.77 -4.12 -1.93
N PRO A 97 20.02 -3.59 -2.01
CA PRO A 97 21.16 -4.24 -1.37
C PRO A 97 20.98 -4.29 0.15
N ASN A 98 21.41 -5.38 0.77
CA ASN A 98 21.42 -5.54 2.23
C ASN A 98 22.55 -4.76 2.92
N PHE A 99 23.52 -4.33 2.13
CA PHE A 99 24.66 -3.55 2.58
C PHE A 99 25.01 -2.49 1.54
N SER A 100 25.29 -1.26 1.99
CA SER A 100 25.79 -0.19 1.17
C SER A 100 26.85 0.60 1.93
N LYS A 101 27.93 1.00 1.24
CA LYS A 101 28.98 1.85 1.85
C LYS A 101 28.50 3.27 2.15
N LYS A 102 27.46 3.71 1.47
CA LYS A 102 26.79 4.99 1.68
C LYS A 102 25.29 4.75 1.76
N PRO A 103 24.54 5.57 2.50
CA PRO A 103 23.09 5.51 2.47
C PRO A 103 22.56 5.56 1.03
N LEU A 104 21.47 4.83 0.77
CA LEU A 104 20.74 4.93 -0.48
C LEU A 104 20.00 6.27 -0.51
N GLU A 105 20.12 7.00 -1.61
CA GLU A 105 19.39 8.25 -1.83
C GLU A 105 18.22 8.01 -2.77
N PHE A 106 17.04 8.49 -2.35
CA PHE A 106 15.82 8.51 -3.15
C PHE A 106 15.43 9.95 -3.42
N ILE A 107 15.28 10.30 -4.68
CA ILE A 107 14.83 11.63 -5.11
C ILE A 107 13.38 11.52 -5.50
N ILE A 108 12.51 12.15 -4.73
CA ILE A 108 11.06 12.16 -4.94
C ILE A 108 10.69 13.50 -5.56
N SER A 109 10.06 13.50 -6.73
CA SER A 109 9.73 14.71 -7.47
C SER A 109 8.31 14.71 -8.01
N SER A 110 7.71 15.90 -8.05
CA SER A 110 6.43 16.16 -8.71
C SER A 110 6.46 17.60 -9.28
N GLY A 111 6.39 17.72 -10.62
CA GLY A 111 6.60 18.99 -11.29
C GLY A 111 7.98 19.56 -11.00
N THR A 112 8.04 20.77 -10.45
CA THR A 112 9.29 21.47 -10.10
C THR A 112 9.76 21.26 -8.66
N VAL A 113 8.95 20.54 -7.85
CA VAL A 113 9.24 20.28 -6.43
C VAL A 113 9.91 18.92 -6.30
N SER A 114 10.97 18.85 -5.52
CA SER A 114 11.66 17.60 -5.20
C SER A 114 12.10 17.55 -3.74
N LYS A 115 12.23 16.33 -3.22
CA LYS A 115 12.75 16.02 -1.89
C LYS A 115 13.69 14.84 -1.97
N ILE A 116 14.72 14.82 -1.15
CA ILE A 116 15.65 13.70 -1.03
C ILE A 116 15.43 13.03 0.31
N GLU A 117 15.28 11.72 0.28
CA GLU A 117 15.24 10.85 1.47
C GLU A 117 16.40 9.85 1.38
N THR A 118 16.92 9.44 2.52
CA THR A 118 18.02 8.49 2.59
C THR A 118 17.68 7.32 3.49
N ASP A 119 18.21 6.15 3.15
CA ASP A 119 18.07 4.92 3.93
C ASP A 119 19.41 4.19 3.99
N ASP A 120 19.77 3.72 5.18
CA ASP A 120 20.90 2.79 5.34
C ASP A 120 20.34 1.37 5.47
N PRO A 121 20.43 0.54 4.43
CA PRO A 121 19.87 -0.81 4.44
C PRO A 121 20.54 -1.74 5.46
N THR A 122 21.73 -1.40 5.96
CA THR A 122 22.40 -2.14 7.04
C THR A 122 21.65 -2.03 8.36
N THR A 123 21.00 -0.90 8.61
CA THR A 123 20.25 -0.62 9.82
C THR A 123 18.75 -0.75 9.64
N ASN A 124 18.25 -0.52 8.42
CA ASN A 124 16.82 -0.56 8.11
C ASN A 124 16.56 -1.20 6.74
N CYS A 125 16.42 -2.51 6.72
CA CYS A 125 16.17 -3.29 5.50
C CYS A 125 14.73 -3.19 4.96
N ASN A 126 13.80 -2.63 5.74
CA ASN A 126 12.40 -2.43 5.35
C ASN A 126 11.99 -0.98 5.65
N ALA A 127 12.49 -0.05 4.86
CA ALA A 127 12.21 1.37 5.03
C ALA A 127 10.78 1.73 4.60
N VAL A 128 10.16 2.65 5.33
CA VAL A 128 8.87 3.26 4.96
C VAL A 128 9.01 4.76 5.03
N PHE A 129 8.75 5.43 3.92
CA PHE A 129 8.84 6.88 3.79
C PHE A 129 7.44 7.49 3.63
N ASN A 130 7.10 8.41 4.53
CA ASN A 130 5.91 9.25 4.41
C ASN A 130 6.36 10.66 4.03
N ILE A 131 6.07 11.05 2.79
CA ILE A 131 6.66 12.23 2.17
C ILE A 131 5.55 13.23 1.85
N THR A 132 5.80 14.49 2.20
CA THR A 132 4.96 15.61 1.78
C THR A 132 5.74 16.49 0.81
N LEU A 133 5.18 16.69 -0.39
CA LEU A 133 5.67 17.64 -1.39
C LEU A 133 4.69 18.82 -1.48
N SER A 134 5.15 20.02 -1.16
CA SER A 134 4.32 21.22 -1.29
C SER A 134 4.27 21.67 -2.76
N VAL A 135 3.44 20.98 -3.57
CA VAL A 135 3.16 21.36 -4.95
C VAL A 135 2.13 22.49 -4.98
N HIS A 136 2.38 23.54 -5.72
CA HIS A 136 1.51 24.72 -5.91
C HIS A 136 0.89 24.71 -7.31
#